data_6b2adf8431b69b306c935d42b31b8473
#
_entry.id   6b2adf8431b69b306c935d42b31b8473
#
_cell.length_a   1.000
_cell.length_b   1.000
_cell.length_c   1.000
_cell.angle_alpha   90.00
_cell.angle_beta   90.00
_cell.angle_gamma   90.00
#
_symmetry.space_group_name_H-M   'P 1'
#
loop_
_entity.id
_entity.type
_entity.pdbx_description
1 polymer ?
#
loop_
_entity_poly.entity_id
_entity_poly.type
_entity_poly.pdbx_seq_one_letter_code
_entity_poly.pdbx_strand_id
1 'polypeptide(L)'
;MKCSKYLIALGLAVSACSSSGSSAPTSLTLVTYDSFPTKDSGVNTALAEFTASTGITVRIVTAGDAGTMVSKATLTTGTPEGDVMWGVDNTLLSAATEGRVFDGSPTEVDHGDVCVNYDIAWFAKHGVTPPQSFDDLVKPEYKDLLVVEDASASSTGLAFLLGTIAHSGERWTDYWKALKSNGAEIADSWDTAYYQRFSGAGGSKGDKPLVVSYGTSPPAEVVFANPPRTDAPTGVAASTCFRQIEYAGVLRGTKHSKAAKRLVEFFRSDRFQRELPLSLFVNPVDPKTSLPDVFTKFGVVPADSLTIDPATIAAKRQGWQDQWHQIMVG
;
A
#
# COMPACT_ATOMS: atom_id res chain seq x y z
N MET A 1 50.92 -75.96 -37.85
CA MET A 1 51.09 -74.63 -37.34
C MET A 1 49.91 -73.79 -37.78
N LYS A 2 48.91 -73.56 -36.93
CA LYS A 2 47.67 -72.81 -37.27
C LYS A 2 47.56 -71.67 -36.26
N CYS A 3 47.71 -70.43 -36.75
CA CYS A 3 47.43 -69.19 -35.96
C CYS A 3 45.93 -68.95 -35.90
N SER A 4 45.38 -68.91 -34.70
CA SER A 4 44.02 -68.53 -34.45
C SER A 4 43.99 -67.03 -34.04
N LYS A 5 43.23 -66.19 -34.76
CA LYS A 5 43.03 -64.79 -34.48
C LYS A 5 41.76 -64.66 -33.62
N TYR A 6 41.89 -64.15 -32.40
CA TYR A 6 40.76 -63.72 -31.57
C TYR A 6 40.47 -62.21 -31.82
N LEU A 7 39.28 -61.95 -32.34
CA LEU A 7 38.72 -60.61 -32.35
C LEU A 7 38.09 -60.27 -30.97
N ILE A 8 38.59 -59.27 -30.31
CA ILE A 8 37.95 -58.70 -29.12
C ILE A 8 37.05 -57.54 -29.58
N ALA A 9 35.76 -57.70 -29.43
CA ALA A 9 34.78 -56.65 -29.65
C ALA A 9 34.70 -55.77 -28.35
N LEU A 10 35.15 -54.54 -28.48
CA LEU A 10 35.06 -53.54 -27.39
C LEU A 10 33.70 -52.85 -27.45
N GLY A 11 32.78 -53.23 -26.56
CA GLY A 11 31.48 -52.59 -26.42
C GLY A 11 31.63 -51.25 -25.70
N LEU A 12 31.40 -50.13 -26.40
CA LEU A 12 31.23 -48.81 -25.77
C LEU A 12 29.85 -48.73 -25.10
N ALA A 13 29.80 -48.82 -23.77
CA ALA A 13 28.63 -48.44 -22.99
C ALA A 13 28.58 -46.91 -22.89
N VAL A 14 27.69 -46.28 -23.64
CA VAL A 14 27.36 -44.87 -23.50
C VAL A 14 26.44 -44.73 -22.28
N SER A 15 27.02 -44.41 -21.11
CA SER A 15 26.23 -43.96 -19.94
C SER A 15 25.68 -42.58 -20.19
N ALA A 16 24.41 -42.51 -20.58
CA ALA A 16 23.66 -41.24 -20.57
C ALA A 16 23.43 -40.83 -19.12
N CYS A 17 24.32 -39.98 -18.58
CA CYS A 17 24.04 -39.24 -17.35
C CYS A 17 22.94 -38.21 -17.64
N SER A 18 21.70 -38.57 -17.40
CA SER A 18 20.62 -37.58 -17.24
C SER A 18 20.89 -36.83 -15.96
N SER A 19 21.60 -35.70 -16.06
CA SER A 19 21.64 -34.71 -14.99
C SER A 19 20.26 -34.10 -14.85
N SER A 20 19.41 -34.66 -13.99
CA SER A 20 18.30 -33.98 -13.41
C SER A 20 18.88 -32.89 -12.50
N GLY A 21 19.22 -31.75 -13.10
CA GLY A 21 19.55 -30.53 -12.34
C GLY A 21 18.33 -30.11 -11.54
N SER A 22 18.26 -30.50 -10.29
CA SER A 22 17.38 -29.83 -9.33
C SER A 22 17.94 -28.41 -9.18
N SER A 23 17.44 -27.48 -9.99
CA SER A 23 17.66 -26.06 -9.73
C SER A 23 17.20 -25.78 -8.28
N ALA A 24 18.04 -25.12 -7.48
CA ALA A 24 17.65 -24.68 -6.15
C ALA A 24 16.30 -23.95 -6.22
N PRO A 25 15.41 -24.12 -5.25
CA PRO A 25 14.12 -23.45 -5.28
C PRO A 25 14.34 -21.94 -5.41
N THR A 26 13.65 -21.32 -6.34
CA THR A 26 13.73 -19.88 -6.57
C THR A 26 13.10 -19.16 -5.38
N SER A 27 13.84 -18.28 -4.74
CA SER A 27 13.33 -17.41 -3.68
C SER A 27 13.20 -16.00 -4.21
N LEU A 28 12.02 -15.38 -4.05
CA LEU A 28 11.75 -14.00 -4.38
C LEU A 28 11.68 -13.15 -3.11
N THR A 29 12.15 -11.91 -3.19
CA THR A 29 11.91 -10.89 -2.19
C THR A 29 10.84 -9.93 -2.71
N LEU A 30 9.73 -9.86 -1.97
CA LEU A 30 8.68 -8.84 -2.12
C LEU A 30 9.02 -7.67 -1.20
N VAL A 31 9.31 -6.51 -1.80
CA VAL A 31 9.51 -5.24 -1.08
C VAL A 31 8.16 -4.52 -0.98
N THR A 32 7.81 -4.04 0.20
CA THR A 32 6.54 -3.38 0.45
C THR A 32 6.63 -2.37 1.61
N TYR A 33 5.52 -1.69 1.93
CA TYR A 33 5.42 -0.70 3.00
C TYR A 33 5.28 -1.34 4.39
N ASP A 34 5.53 -0.57 5.44
CA ASP A 34 5.67 -1.08 6.83
C ASP A 34 4.38 -1.71 7.37
N SER A 35 3.20 -1.18 7.03
CA SER A 35 1.90 -1.74 7.46
C SER A 35 1.45 -2.98 6.68
N PHE A 36 2.21 -3.45 5.69
CA PHE A 36 1.89 -4.70 4.98
C PHE A 36 2.07 -5.91 5.89
N PRO A 37 1.08 -6.84 5.99
CA PRO A 37 1.16 -7.97 6.90
C PRO A 37 2.25 -8.96 6.49
N THR A 38 3.24 -9.15 7.34
CA THR A 38 4.35 -10.08 7.09
C THR A 38 4.06 -11.52 7.52
N LYS A 39 2.97 -11.75 8.28
CA LYS A 39 2.52 -13.04 8.79
C LYS A 39 1.06 -13.00 9.21
N ASP A 40 0.49 -14.18 9.45
CA ASP A 40 -0.80 -14.39 10.12
C ASP A 40 -2.02 -13.71 9.44
N SER A 41 -1.95 -13.53 8.10
CA SER A 41 -3.05 -12.95 7.31
C SER A 41 -3.44 -13.83 6.13
N GLY A 42 -4.58 -13.54 5.50
CA GLY A 42 -5.05 -14.22 4.30
C GLY A 42 -4.09 -14.08 3.12
N VAL A 43 -3.46 -12.91 2.91
CA VAL A 43 -2.46 -12.73 1.84
C VAL A 43 -1.21 -13.60 2.09
N ASN A 44 -0.79 -13.80 3.34
CA ASN A 44 0.32 -14.70 3.65
C ASN A 44 -0.06 -16.15 3.36
N THR A 45 -1.30 -16.56 3.64
CA THR A 45 -1.83 -17.88 3.29
C THR A 45 -1.83 -18.07 1.76
N ALA A 46 -2.31 -17.09 1.01
CA ALA A 46 -2.29 -17.14 -0.46
C ALA A 46 -0.86 -17.22 -1.02
N LEU A 47 0.11 -16.48 -0.45
CA LEU A 47 1.52 -16.57 -0.83
C LEU A 47 2.13 -17.94 -0.51
N ALA A 48 1.72 -18.60 0.58
CA ALA A 48 2.14 -19.97 0.89
C ALA A 48 1.59 -20.98 -0.13
N GLU A 49 0.34 -20.81 -0.58
CA GLU A 49 -0.26 -21.62 -1.65
C GLU A 49 0.42 -21.38 -3.01
N PHE A 50 0.78 -20.13 -3.32
CA PHE A 50 1.62 -19.83 -4.49
C PHE A 50 2.94 -20.58 -4.42
N THR A 51 3.61 -20.58 -3.26
CA THR A 51 4.85 -21.33 -3.05
C THR A 51 4.64 -22.82 -3.25
N ALA A 52 3.59 -23.40 -2.68
CA ALA A 52 3.29 -24.83 -2.80
C ALA A 52 3.03 -25.25 -4.25
N SER A 53 2.35 -24.40 -5.04
CA SER A 53 1.98 -24.71 -6.43
C SER A 53 3.10 -24.45 -7.44
N THR A 54 4.04 -23.54 -7.13
CA THR A 54 5.07 -23.10 -8.08
C THR A 54 6.49 -23.52 -7.71
N GLY A 55 6.75 -23.89 -6.46
CA GLY A 55 8.09 -24.06 -5.90
C GLY A 55 8.85 -22.74 -5.69
N ILE A 56 8.20 -21.58 -5.88
CA ILE A 56 8.79 -20.24 -5.70
C ILE A 56 8.45 -19.75 -4.31
N THR A 57 9.44 -19.59 -3.44
CA THR A 57 9.23 -19.01 -2.11
C THR A 57 9.19 -17.48 -2.19
N VAL A 58 8.38 -16.84 -1.33
CA VAL A 58 8.27 -15.38 -1.26
C VAL A 58 8.64 -14.92 0.14
N ARG A 59 9.67 -14.08 0.26
CA ARG A 59 10.06 -13.39 1.47
C ARG A 59 9.59 -11.95 1.40
N ILE A 60 8.85 -11.50 2.39
CA ILE A 60 8.39 -10.12 2.51
C ILE A 60 9.46 -9.30 3.25
N VAL A 61 9.74 -8.09 2.74
CA VAL A 61 10.63 -7.11 3.36
C VAL A 61 9.93 -5.75 3.33
N THR A 62 9.74 -5.16 4.48
CA THR A 62 9.22 -3.80 4.60
C THR A 62 10.35 -2.77 4.48
N ALA A 63 10.09 -1.63 3.84
CA ALA A 63 11.11 -0.67 3.45
C ALA A 63 10.79 0.78 3.86
N GLY A 64 9.90 0.98 4.82
CA GLY A 64 9.37 2.26 5.25
C GLY A 64 7.98 2.52 4.68
N ASP A 65 7.45 3.71 4.90
CA ASP A 65 6.20 4.11 4.26
C ASP A 65 6.41 4.30 2.74
N ALA A 66 5.34 4.30 1.95
CA ALA A 66 5.40 4.15 0.49
C ALA A 66 6.31 5.17 -0.22
N GLY A 67 6.32 6.44 0.20
CA GLY A 67 7.22 7.45 -0.36
C GLY A 67 8.69 7.16 -0.07
N THR A 68 8.99 6.71 1.16
CA THR A 68 10.34 6.28 1.57
C THR A 68 10.79 5.06 0.77
N MET A 69 9.90 4.08 0.60
CA MET A 69 10.13 2.87 -0.19
C MET A 69 10.48 3.18 -1.65
N VAL A 70 9.72 4.07 -2.31
CA VAL A 70 9.98 4.50 -3.70
C VAL A 70 11.31 5.23 -3.79
N SER A 71 11.65 6.09 -2.84
CA SER A 71 12.92 6.80 -2.80
C SER A 71 14.11 5.84 -2.69
N LYS A 72 14.04 4.86 -1.79
CA LYS A 72 15.07 3.80 -1.66
C LYS A 72 15.22 2.99 -2.96
N ALA A 73 14.11 2.59 -3.56
CA ALA A 73 14.12 1.81 -4.81
C ALA A 73 14.72 2.60 -5.99
N THR A 74 14.49 3.91 -6.03
CA THR A 74 15.11 4.81 -7.03
C THR A 74 16.62 4.85 -6.88
N LEU A 75 17.13 4.94 -5.64
CA LEU A 75 18.56 4.95 -5.36
C LEU A 75 19.25 3.61 -5.68
N THR A 76 18.53 2.50 -5.61
CA THR A 76 19.06 1.15 -5.85
C THR A 76 18.68 0.59 -7.23
N THR A 77 18.16 1.42 -8.14
CA THR A 77 17.79 1.00 -9.50
C THR A 77 18.94 0.30 -10.22
N GLY A 78 18.66 -0.91 -10.76
CA GLY A 78 19.66 -1.78 -11.40
C GLY A 78 20.33 -2.78 -10.48
N THR A 79 20.33 -2.55 -9.17
CA THR A 79 20.79 -3.47 -8.11
C THR A 79 19.78 -3.46 -6.96
N PRO A 80 18.53 -3.86 -7.21
CA PRO A 80 17.43 -3.69 -6.27
C PRO A 80 17.58 -4.58 -5.03
N GLU A 81 16.97 -4.15 -3.92
CA GLU A 81 16.93 -4.90 -2.65
C GLU A 81 15.97 -6.11 -2.70
N GLY A 82 15.17 -6.23 -3.77
CA GLY A 82 14.23 -7.31 -3.96
C GLY A 82 13.92 -7.60 -5.43
N ASP A 83 12.91 -8.41 -5.67
CA ASP A 83 12.52 -8.88 -7.00
C ASP A 83 11.22 -8.26 -7.48
N VAL A 84 10.30 -8.02 -6.56
CA VAL A 84 8.99 -7.43 -6.79
C VAL A 84 8.77 -6.35 -5.74
N MET A 85 8.12 -5.25 -6.13
CA MET A 85 7.65 -4.21 -5.22
C MET A 85 6.14 -4.08 -5.33
N TRP A 86 5.46 -3.95 -4.16
CA TRP A 86 4.05 -3.63 -4.01
C TRP A 86 3.91 -2.36 -3.16
N GLY A 87 2.94 -1.49 -3.48
CA GLY A 87 2.61 -0.31 -2.69
C GLY A 87 3.06 1.01 -3.30
N VAL A 88 3.42 1.00 -4.59
CA VAL A 88 3.49 2.25 -5.36
C VAL A 88 2.08 2.59 -5.82
N ASP A 89 1.58 3.74 -5.42
CA ASP A 89 0.26 4.18 -5.82
C ASP A 89 0.27 5.24 -6.94
N ASN A 90 -0.92 5.61 -7.42
CA ASN A 90 -1.08 6.61 -8.47
C ASN A 90 -0.48 7.98 -8.12
N THR A 91 -0.27 8.30 -6.84
CA THR A 91 0.35 9.57 -6.40
C THR A 91 1.87 9.54 -6.55
N LEU A 92 2.48 8.34 -6.44
CA LEU A 92 3.92 8.10 -6.51
C LEU A 92 4.38 7.44 -7.82
N LEU A 93 3.45 7.00 -8.68
CA LEU A 93 3.77 6.25 -9.90
C LEU A 93 4.71 7.00 -10.83
N SER A 94 4.56 8.32 -10.95
CA SER A 94 5.47 9.15 -11.75
C SER A 94 6.90 9.13 -11.20
N ALA A 95 7.08 9.22 -9.86
CA ALA A 95 8.39 9.15 -9.23
C ALA A 95 9.06 7.79 -9.47
N ALA A 96 8.30 6.70 -9.32
CA ALA A 96 8.80 5.36 -9.59
C ALA A 96 9.19 5.17 -11.07
N THR A 97 8.43 5.80 -12.00
CA THR A 97 8.71 5.78 -13.45
C THR A 97 9.97 6.56 -13.79
N GLU A 98 10.11 7.78 -13.30
CA GLU A 98 11.29 8.63 -13.49
C GLU A 98 12.54 7.97 -12.89
N GLY A 99 12.41 7.39 -11.70
CA GLY A 99 13.45 6.58 -11.03
C GLY A 99 13.74 5.25 -11.70
N ARG A 100 13.00 4.87 -12.75
CA ARG A 100 13.14 3.59 -13.46
C ARG A 100 13.10 2.37 -12.53
N VAL A 101 12.27 2.43 -11.51
CA VAL A 101 12.19 1.39 -10.46
C VAL A 101 11.80 0.04 -11.03
N PHE A 102 10.87 0.02 -12.00
CA PHE A 102 10.31 -1.20 -12.55
C PHE A 102 10.94 -1.65 -13.88
N ASP A 103 10.95 -2.94 -14.11
CA ASP A 103 11.25 -3.58 -15.40
C ASP A 103 9.93 -3.76 -16.18
N GLY A 104 9.57 -2.74 -16.95
CA GLY A 104 8.28 -2.61 -17.62
C GLY A 104 7.27 -1.81 -16.80
N SER A 105 6.00 -1.84 -17.24
CA SER A 105 4.91 -1.16 -16.54
C SER A 105 4.47 -1.97 -15.32
N PRO A 106 4.31 -1.35 -14.16
CA PRO A 106 3.70 -2.02 -13.01
C PRO A 106 2.22 -2.30 -13.28
N THR A 107 1.64 -3.21 -12.51
CA THR A 107 0.28 -3.70 -12.65
C THR A 107 -0.56 -3.21 -11.47
N GLU A 108 -1.74 -2.69 -11.73
CA GLU A 108 -2.72 -2.35 -10.71
C GLU A 108 -3.13 -3.60 -9.94
N VAL A 109 -3.11 -3.53 -8.62
CA VAL A 109 -3.35 -4.68 -7.72
C VAL A 109 -4.49 -4.48 -6.74
N ASP A 110 -4.79 -3.24 -6.38
CA ASP A 110 -5.92 -2.88 -5.53
C ASP A 110 -6.21 -1.37 -5.63
N HIS A 111 -7.27 -0.94 -4.95
CA HIS A 111 -7.57 0.48 -4.80
C HIS A 111 -8.25 0.76 -3.45
N GLY A 112 -8.10 1.99 -2.98
CA GLY A 112 -8.73 2.52 -1.79
C GLY A 112 -9.11 3.99 -1.96
N ASP A 113 -9.69 4.56 -0.94
CA ASP A 113 -9.94 5.99 -0.85
C ASP A 113 -9.33 6.51 0.44
N VAL A 114 -8.42 7.45 0.33
CA VAL A 114 -7.81 8.12 1.49
C VAL A 114 -8.73 9.26 1.92
N CYS A 115 -9.20 9.20 3.16
CA CYS A 115 -10.22 10.07 3.72
C CYS A 115 -9.86 10.52 5.12
N VAL A 116 -10.58 11.49 5.68
CA VAL A 116 -10.52 11.79 7.12
C VAL A 116 -11.41 10.80 7.86
N ASN A 117 -10.83 10.08 8.81
CA ASN A 117 -11.52 9.21 9.76
C ASN A 117 -11.68 9.94 11.11
N TYR A 118 -12.75 9.60 11.85
CA TYR A 118 -13.03 10.19 13.14
C TYR A 118 -13.43 9.19 14.22
N ASP A 119 -13.11 9.50 15.47
CA ASP A 119 -13.51 8.75 16.68
C ASP A 119 -14.95 9.09 17.08
N ILE A 120 -15.88 8.16 16.83
CA ILE A 120 -17.32 8.36 17.11
C ILE A 120 -17.55 8.69 18.59
N ALA A 121 -16.88 7.97 19.50
CA ALA A 121 -17.09 8.14 20.94
C ALA A 121 -16.56 9.48 21.44
N TRP A 122 -15.42 9.94 20.90
CA TRP A 122 -14.87 11.24 21.25
C TRP A 122 -15.83 12.39 20.85
N PHE A 123 -16.31 12.39 19.60
CA PHE A 123 -17.24 13.41 19.11
C PHE A 123 -18.56 13.42 19.88
N ALA A 124 -19.12 12.25 20.15
CA ALA A 124 -20.34 12.12 20.96
C ALA A 124 -20.14 12.67 22.38
N LYS A 125 -19.02 12.36 23.03
CA LYS A 125 -18.69 12.80 24.39
C LYS A 125 -18.54 14.33 24.49
N HIS A 126 -18.00 14.97 23.46
CA HIS A 126 -17.71 16.40 23.47
C HIS A 126 -18.86 17.23 22.86
N GLY A 127 -19.89 16.59 22.32
CA GLY A 127 -21.04 17.29 21.71
C GLY A 127 -20.67 18.06 20.44
N VAL A 128 -19.57 17.67 19.77
CA VAL A 128 -19.12 18.24 18.49
C VAL A 128 -19.61 17.35 17.36
N THR A 129 -20.13 17.93 16.29
CA THR A 129 -20.48 17.16 15.07
C THR A 129 -19.20 16.75 14.36
N PRO A 130 -19.02 15.47 13.93
CA PRO A 130 -17.88 15.10 13.11
C PRO A 130 -17.81 15.91 11.80
N PRO A 131 -16.60 16.22 11.29
CA PRO A 131 -16.46 16.98 10.06
C PRO A 131 -17.06 16.23 8.88
N GLN A 132 -17.64 16.97 7.92
CA GLN A 132 -18.26 16.40 6.72
C GLN A 132 -17.48 16.75 5.45
N SER A 133 -16.58 17.74 5.52
CA SER A 133 -15.84 18.28 4.37
C SER A 133 -14.43 18.74 4.77
N PHE A 134 -13.59 19.03 3.78
CA PHE A 134 -12.32 19.70 4.00
C PHE A 134 -12.48 21.07 4.66
N ASP A 135 -13.52 21.83 4.29
CA ASP A 135 -13.76 23.17 4.83
C ASP A 135 -14.07 23.15 6.34
N ASP A 136 -14.61 22.04 6.85
CA ASP A 136 -14.84 21.88 8.28
C ASP A 136 -13.54 21.83 9.07
N LEU A 137 -12.51 21.15 8.55
CA LEU A 137 -11.26 20.90 9.26
C LEU A 137 -10.49 22.17 9.67
N VAL A 138 -10.78 23.30 9.03
CA VAL A 138 -10.17 24.62 9.37
C VAL A 138 -11.02 25.47 10.30
N LYS A 139 -12.20 24.98 10.73
CA LYS A 139 -13.07 25.70 11.67
C LYS A 139 -12.55 25.58 13.10
N PRO A 140 -12.83 26.60 13.97
CA PRO A 140 -12.32 26.60 15.34
C PRO A 140 -12.70 25.41 16.22
N GLU A 141 -13.87 24.79 15.97
CA GLU A 141 -14.33 23.60 16.70
C GLU A 141 -13.49 22.35 16.46
N TYR A 142 -12.68 22.31 15.39
CA TYR A 142 -11.76 21.19 15.07
C TYR A 142 -10.30 21.53 15.38
N LYS A 143 -10.07 22.60 16.12
CA LYS A 143 -8.71 23.02 16.49
C LYS A 143 -8.00 21.94 17.30
N ASP A 144 -6.74 21.66 16.92
CA ASP A 144 -5.84 20.68 17.53
C ASP A 144 -6.33 19.20 17.46
N LEU A 145 -7.35 18.88 16.62
CA LEU A 145 -7.97 17.56 16.58
C LEU A 145 -7.40 16.65 15.51
N LEU A 146 -6.79 17.17 14.43
CA LEU A 146 -6.38 16.41 13.25
C LEU A 146 -4.91 16.01 13.30
N VAL A 147 -4.63 14.74 12.99
CA VAL A 147 -3.29 14.27 12.60
C VAL A 147 -3.29 13.84 11.13
N VAL A 148 -2.23 14.22 10.42
CA VAL A 148 -1.99 13.93 9.00
C VAL A 148 -0.56 13.41 8.86
N GLU A 149 -0.29 12.50 7.93
CA GLU A 149 1.05 12.02 7.66
C GLU A 149 1.85 13.03 6.83
N ASP A 150 3.18 12.95 6.94
CA ASP A 150 4.10 13.72 6.09
C ASP A 150 3.90 13.37 4.61
N ALA A 151 3.45 14.34 3.84
CA ALA A 151 3.19 14.17 2.40
C ALA A 151 4.45 13.85 1.57
N SER A 152 5.66 14.00 2.14
CA SER A 152 6.92 13.65 1.48
C SER A 152 7.29 12.17 1.68
N ALA A 153 6.85 11.57 2.78
CA ALA A 153 7.21 10.21 3.18
C ALA A 153 6.07 9.20 2.98
N SER A 154 4.83 9.61 3.26
CA SER A 154 3.65 8.76 3.25
C SER A 154 2.76 8.98 2.03
N SER A 155 2.25 7.89 1.44
CA SER A 155 1.30 7.97 0.33
C SER A 155 -0.08 8.46 0.79
N THR A 156 -0.51 8.13 2.00
CA THR A 156 -1.77 8.67 2.57
C THR A 156 -1.68 10.17 2.81
N GLY A 157 -0.56 10.65 3.35
CA GLY A 157 -0.29 12.09 3.50
C GLY A 157 -0.26 12.81 2.15
N LEU A 158 0.38 12.21 1.14
CA LEU A 158 0.39 12.77 -0.21
C LEU A 158 -1.00 12.74 -0.86
N ALA A 159 -1.76 11.67 -0.69
CA ALA A 159 -3.13 11.57 -1.20
C ALA A 159 -4.05 12.63 -0.56
N PHE A 160 -3.91 12.89 0.73
CA PHE A 160 -4.62 13.96 1.41
C PHE A 160 -4.22 15.35 0.88
N LEU A 161 -2.92 15.62 0.68
CA LEU A 161 -2.45 16.83 0.04
C LEU A 161 -3.10 17.03 -1.34
N LEU A 162 -3.08 16.00 -2.18
CA LEU A 162 -3.69 16.04 -3.51
C LEU A 162 -5.22 16.22 -3.44
N GLY A 163 -5.89 15.61 -2.47
CA GLY A 163 -7.30 15.81 -2.21
C GLY A 163 -7.61 17.28 -1.87
N THR A 164 -6.79 17.91 -1.02
CA THR A 164 -6.95 19.34 -0.70
C THR A 164 -6.67 20.25 -1.89
N ILE A 165 -5.73 19.88 -2.76
CA ILE A 165 -5.45 20.60 -4.02
C ILE A 165 -6.64 20.48 -4.98
N ALA A 166 -7.19 19.28 -5.15
CA ALA A 166 -8.36 19.05 -5.99
C ALA A 166 -9.58 19.83 -5.48
N HIS A 167 -9.77 19.90 -4.16
CA HIS A 167 -10.87 20.64 -3.52
C HIS A 167 -10.70 22.16 -3.62
N SER A 168 -9.51 22.68 -3.25
CA SER A 168 -9.30 24.12 -3.05
C SER A 168 -8.75 24.84 -4.28
N GLY A 169 -8.32 24.10 -5.31
CA GLY A 169 -7.70 24.66 -6.50
C GLY A 169 -6.47 25.50 -6.17
N GLU A 170 -6.36 26.70 -6.73
CA GLU A 170 -5.22 27.60 -6.51
C GLU A 170 -5.06 28.08 -5.06
N ARG A 171 -6.10 27.97 -4.24
CA ARG A 171 -6.08 28.38 -2.82
C ARG A 171 -5.60 27.29 -1.86
N TRP A 172 -5.11 26.16 -2.35
CA TRP A 172 -4.68 25.03 -1.52
C TRP A 172 -3.58 25.41 -0.50
N THR A 173 -2.68 26.33 -0.84
CA THR A 173 -1.64 26.80 0.09
C THR A 173 -2.22 27.60 1.25
N ASP A 174 -3.27 28.39 1.02
CA ASP A 174 -3.95 29.13 2.09
C ASP A 174 -4.76 28.17 2.97
N TYR A 175 -5.33 27.12 2.38
CA TYR A 175 -5.99 26.06 3.12
C TYR A 175 -5.01 25.35 4.09
N TRP A 176 -3.79 25.00 3.64
CA TRP A 176 -2.77 24.37 4.49
C TRP A 176 -2.22 25.33 5.57
N LYS A 177 -2.08 26.61 5.30
CA LYS A 177 -1.77 27.62 6.33
C LYS A 177 -2.88 27.68 7.39
N ALA A 178 -4.14 27.58 6.97
CA ALA A 178 -5.27 27.52 7.89
C ALA A 178 -5.27 26.24 8.72
N LEU A 179 -5.00 25.07 8.12
CA LEU A 179 -4.82 23.79 8.83
C LEU A 179 -3.69 23.86 9.87
N LYS A 180 -2.52 24.42 9.50
CA LYS A 180 -1.41 24.66 10.44
C LYS A 180 -1.82 25.55 11.59
N SER A 181 -2.50 26.65 11.30
CA SER A 181 -3.01 27.59 12.33
C SER A 181 -4.08 26.93 13.20
N ASN A 182 -4.84 25.98 12.66
CA ASN A 182 -5.83 25.18 13.40
C ASN A 182 -5.19 23.98 14.13
N GLY A 183 -3.86 23.87 14.16
CA GLY A 183 -3.13 22.89 14.96
C GLY A 183 -3.12 21.46 14.39
N ALA A 184 -3.23 21.31 13.06
CA ALA A 184 -3.04 20.01 12.45
C ALA A 184 -1.63 19.49 12.72
N GLU A 185 -1.54 18.28 13.28
CA GLU A 185 -0.28 17.61 13.61
C GLU A 185 0.22 16.80 12.41
N ILE A 186 1.54 16.81 12.17
CA ILE A 186 2.17 15.99 11.14
C ILE A 186 2.88 14.81 11.80
N ALA A 187 2.51 13.59 11.38
CA ALA A 187 3.16 12.35 11.77
C ALA A 187 4.10 11.87 10.65
N ASP A 188 5.16 11.17 11.01
CA ASP A 188 6.20 10.68 10.09
C ASP A 188 5.76 9.48 9.25
N SER A 189 4.71 8.76 9.66
CA SER A 189 4.19 7.58 8.99
C SER A 189 2.70 7.37 9.29
N TRP A 190 2.05 6.54 8.45
CA TRP A 190 0.67 6.11 8.69
C TRP A 190 0.53 5.33 10.00
N ASP A 191 1.47 4.44 10.33
CA ASP A 191 1.47 3.69 11.58
C ASP A 191 1.52 4.62 12.81
N THR A 192 2.34 5.67 12.76
CA THR A 192 2.40 6.67 13.82
C THR A 192 1.08 7.45 13.91
N ALA A 193 0.55 7.95 12.79
CA ALA A 193 -0.71 8.68 12.77
C ALA A 193 -1.87 7.84 13.31
N TYR A 194 -2.03 6.62 12.77
CA TYR A 194 -3.19 5.78 13.05
C TYR A 194 -3.12 5.10 14.42
N TYR A 195 -2.02 4.39 14.73
CA TYR A 195 -1.94 3.56 15.95
C TYR A 195 -1.41 4.31 17.17
N GLN A 196 -0.71 5.43 17.01
CA GLN A 196 -0.12 6.14 18.15
C GLN A 196 -0.82 7.46 18.43
N ARG A 197 -1.34 8.17 17.41
CA ARG A 197 -1.95 9.50 17.58
C ARG A 197 -3.47 9.50 17.53
N PHE A 198 -4.10 8.67 16.71
CA PHE A 198 -5.54 8.60 16.57
C PHE A 198 -6.20 7.90 17.75
N SER A 199 -7.15 8.57 18.42
CA SER A 199 -7.84 8.02 19.60
C SER A 199 -8.84 6.92 19.29
N GLY A 200 -9.32 6.83 18.02
CA GLY A 200 -10.32 5.85 17.59
C GLY A 200 -9.75 4.47 17.27
N ALA A 201 -8.43 4.34 17.09
CA ALA A 201 -7.82 3.05 16.78
C ALA A 201 -7.78 2.13 18.01
N GLY A 202 -7.99 0.82 17.79
CA GLY A 202 -7.99 -0.19 18.83
C GLY A 202 -6.67 -0.25 19.59
N GLY A 203 -6.71 -0.04 20.91
CA GLY A 203 -5.52 -0.07 21.77
C GLY A 203 -4.65 1.19 21.72
N SER A 204 -4.96 2.17 20.88
CA SER A 204 -4.28 3.46 20.85
C SER A 204 -4.44 4.23 22.16
N LYS A 205 -3.41 5.01 22.50
CA LYS A 205 -3.42 6.01 23.58
C LYS A 205 -3.36 7.42 23.01
N GLY A 206 -3.60 7.57 21.72
CA GLY A 206 -3.60 8.84 21.03
C GLY A 206 -4.70 9.78 21.54
N ASP A 207 -4.50 11.05 21.28
CA ASP A 207 -5.38 12.15 21.70
C ASP A 207 -6.03 12.90 20.52
N LYS A 208 -5.72 12.48 19.28
CA LYS A 208 -6.27 13.07 18.06
C LYS A 208 -7.54 12.33 17.61
N PRO A 209 -8.73 12.92 17.68
CA PRO A 209 -9.96 12.27 17.26
C PRO A 209 -10.20 12.28 15.75
N LEU A 210 -9.33 12.92 14.99
CA LEU A 210 -9.34 12.94 13.52
C LEU A 210 -7.98 12.48 12.98
N VAL A 211 -8.02 11.60 11.98
CA VAL A 211 -6.81 11.08 11.29
C VAL A 211 -7.07 10.98 9.81
N VAL A 212 -6.05 11.18 9.00
CA VAL A 212 -6.07 10.80 7.59
C VAL A 212 -5.81 9.29 7.50
N SER A 213 -6.71 8.55 6.87
CA SER A 213 -6.62 7.10 6.69
C SER A 213 -7.54 6.65 5.57
N TYR A 214 -7.78 5.35 5.45
CA TYR A 214 -8.64 4.82 4.39
C TYR A 214 -10.13 4.88 4.76
N GLY A 215 -10.99 5.07 3.75
CA GLY A 215 -12.45 4.92 3.91
C GLY A 215 -12.85 3.51 4.37
N THR A 216 -11.96 2.55 4.21
CA THR A 216 -12.10 1.16 4.61
C THR A 216 -11.37 0.80 5.92
N SER A 217 -10.88 1.78 6.68
CA SER A 217 -10.30 1.55 8.02
C SER A 217 -11.33 1.12 9.08
N PRO A 218 -12.59 1.60 9.10
CA PRO A 218 -13.56 1.20 10.12
C PRO A 218 -13.83 -0.31 10.23
N PRO A 219 -13.90 -1.11 9.15
CA PRO A 219 -13.94 -2.57 9.24
C PRO A 219 -12.80 -3.20 10.04
N ALA A 220 -11.57 -2.65 9.92
CA ALA A 220 -10.41 -3.18 10.65
C ALA A 220 -10.61 -3.09 12.17
N GLU A 221 -11.19 -2.01 12.65
CA GLU A 221 -11.48 -1.79 14.07
C GLU A 221 -12.53 -2.77 14.63
N VAL A 222 -13.33 -3.39 13.76
CA VAL A 222 -14.26 -4.45 14.15
C VAL A 222 -13.58 -5.80 14.11
N VAL A 223 -12.84 -6.10 13.03
CA VAL A 223 -12.18 -7.40 12.81
C VAL A 223 -11.12 -7.69 13.87
N PHE A 224 -10.31 -6.69 14.21
CA PHE A 224 -9.22 -6.83 15.17
C PHE A 224 -9.59 -6.45 16.62
N ALA A 225 -10.86 -6.14 16.86
CA ALA A 225 -11.30 -5.75 18.19
C ALA A 225 -11.10 -6.85 19.24
N ASN A 226 -10.50 -6.49 20.36
CA ASN A 226 -10.40 -7.34 21.54
C ASN A 226 -10.77 -6.53 22.80
N PRO A 227 -11.90 -6.78 23.45
CA PRO A 227 -12.91 -7.82 23.14
C PRO A 227 -13.64 -7.58 21.79
N PRO A 228 -14.26 -8.63 21.20
CA PRO A 228 -14.97 -8.53 19.94
C PRO A 228 -16.05 -7.45 19.92
N ARG A 229 -16.21 -6.77 18.79
CA ARG A 229 -17.20 -5.69 18.55
C ARG A 229 -18.13 -6.03 17.40
N THR A 230 -19.34 -5.48 17.44
CA THR A 230 -20.34 -5.61 16.37
C THR A 230 -20.52 -4.32 15.58
N ASP A 231 -19.96 -3.21 16.08
CA ASP A 231 -20.07 -1.87 15.52
C ASP A 231 -18.70 -1.22 15.41
N ALA A 232 -18.49 -0.46 14.33
CA ALA A 232 -17.23 0.27 14.14
C ALA A 232 -17.15 1.46 15.13
N PRO A 233 -16.01 1.62 15.83
CA PRO A 233 -15.81 2.77 16.74
C PRO A 233 -15.47 4.05 15.99
N THR A 234 -15.16 3.93 14.71
CA THR A 234 -14.72 5.04 13.85
C THR A 234 -15.67 5.26 12.69
N GLY A 235 -15.74 6.48 12.21
CA GLY A 235 -16.48 6.87 11.02
C GLY A 235 -15.59 7.61 10.02
N VAL A 236 -16.15 7.93 8.85
CA VAL A 236 -15.43 8.53 7.72
C VAL A 236 -16.16 9.78 7.24
N ALA A 237 -15.42 10.87 7.04
CA ALA A 237 -15.89 12.07 6.36
C ALA A 237 -15.79 11.86 4.84
N ALA A 238 -16.82 11.27 4.24
CA ALA A 238 -16.77 10.76 2.86
C ALA A 238 -16.41 11.81 1.79
N SER A 239 -16.78 13.09 1.99
CA SER A 239 -16.43 14.15 1.04
C SER A 239 -14.96 14.60 1.09
N THR A 240 -14.16 14.01 1.98
CA THR A 240 -12.70 14.25 2.04
C THR A 240 -11.88 13.17 1.34
N CYS A 241 -12.52 12.25 0.62
CA CYS A 241 -11.86 11.09 0.04
C CYS A 241 -11.16 11.42 -1.29
N PHE A 242 -9.93 10.95 -1.41
CA PHE A 242 -9.13 10.96 -2.63
C PHE A 242 -8.85 9.53 -3.08
N ARG A 243 -9.09 9.20 -4.36
CA ARG A 243 -8.89 7.85 -4.92
C ARG A 243 -7.42 7.50 -4.99
N GLN A 244 -7.05 6.40 -4.34
CA GLN A 244 -5.75 5.76 -4.42
C GLN A 244 -5.87 4.45 -5.18
N ILE A 245 -4.91 4.19 -6.09
CA ILE A 245 -4.80 2.95 -6.87
C ILE A 245 -3.38 2.44 -6.67
N GLU A 246 -3.23 1.24 -6.14
CA GLU A 246 -1.92 0.64 -5.87
C GLU A 246 -1.45 -0.26 -7.00
N TYR A 247 -0.13 -0.30 -7.18
CA TYR A 247 0.56 -1.05 -8.20
C TYR A 247 1.62 -1.96 -7.60
N ALA A 248 1.79 -3.12 -8.23
CA ALA A 248 2.93 -4.00 -8.02
C ALA A 248 3.69 -4.20 -9.33
N GLY A 249 5.00 -4.36 -9.24
CA GLY A 249 5.84 -4.54 -10.44
C GLY A 249 7.13 -5.26 -10.16
N VAL A 250 7.74 -5.77 -11.22
CA VAL A 250 9.05 -6.40 -11.19
C VAL A 250 10.11 -5.32 -11.04
N LEU A 251 10.99 -5.43 -10.06
CA LEU A 251 12.07 -4.47 -9.84
C LEU A 251 13.15 -4.59 -10.94
N ARG A 252 13.57 -3.44 -11.46
CA ARG A 252 14.62 -3.38 -12.49
C ARG A 252 15.96 -3.85 -11.93
N GLY A 253 16.56 -4.83 -12.62
CA GLY A 253 17.86 -5.41 -12.23
C GLY A 253 17.73 -6.71 -11.43
N THR A 254 16.51 -7.19 -11.11
CA THR A 254 16.34 -8.52 -10.54
C THR A 254 16.90 -9.61 -11.46
N LYS A 255 17.50 -10.63 -10.86
CA LYS A 255 17.97 -11.83 -11.59
C LYS A 255 16.88 -12.86 -11.77
N HIS A 256 15.69 -12.65 -11.20
CA HIS A 256 14.58 -13.60 -11.17
C HIS A 256 13.35 -13.10 -11.95
N SER A 257 13.51 -12.28 -12.99
CA SER A 257 12.44 -11.56 -13.71
C SER A 257 11.27 -12.49 -14.11
N LYS A 258 11.54 -13.72 -14.60
CA LYS A 258 10.48 -14.67 -14.98
C LYS A 258 9.64 -15.14 -13.79
N ALA A 259 10.26 -15.42 -12.65
CA ALA A 259 9.56 -15.82 -11.42
C ALA A 259 8.82 -14.63 -10.82
N ALA A 260 9.43 -13.45 -10.83
CA ALA A 260 8.83 -12.18 -10.35
C ALA A 260 7.56 -11.82 -11.14
N LYS A 261 7.56 -11.97 -12.47
CA LYS A 261 6.36 -11.78 -13.31
C LYS A 261 5.22 -12.70 -12.89
N ARG A 262 5.51 -13.99 -12.61
CA ARG A 262 4.49 -14.94 -12.13
C ARG A 262 3.90 -14.53 -10.78
N LEU A 263 4.69 -13.93 -9.89
CA LEU A 263 4.20 -13.42 -8.62
C LEU A 263 3.29 -12.20 -8.83
N VAL A 264 3.66 -11.26 -9.69
CA VAL A 264 2.82 -10.10 -10.04
C VAL A 264 1.50 -10.54 -10.68
N GLU A 265 1.53 -11.54 -11.58
CA GLU A 265 0.32 -12.14 -12.16
C GLU A 265 -0.56 -12.80 -11.09
N PHE A 266 0.05 -13.48 -10.11
CA PHE A 266 -0.68 -14.11 -9.02
C PHE A 266 -1.42 -13.10 -8.13
N PHE A 267 -0.86 -11.92 -7.90
CA PHE A 267 -1.56 -10.85 -7.16
C PHE A 267 -2.90 -10.45 -7.78
N ARG A 268 -3.07 -10.63 -9.09
CA ARG A 268 -4.32 -10.39 -9.83
C ARG A 268 -5.26 -11.59 -9.87
N SER A 269 -4.84 -12.74 -9.36
CA SER A 269 -5.69 -13.93 -9.33
C SER A 269 -6.85 -13.74 -8.34
N ASP A 270 -7.98 -14.33 -8.66
CA ASP A 270 -9.16 -14.35 -7.80
C ASP A 270 -8.84 -14.91 -6.40
N ARG A 271 -7.93 -15.90 -6.30
CA ARG A 271 -7.46 -16.45 -5.03
C ARG A 271 -6.78 -15.41 -4.15
N PHE A 272 -5.93 -14.56 -4.72
CA PHE A 272 -5.22 -13.53 -3.96
C PHE A 272 -6.13 -12.34 -3.65
N GLN A 273 -6.90 -11.89 -4.64
CA GLN A 273 -7.79 -10.73 -4.55
C GLN A 273 -8.85 -10.84 -3.45
N ARG A 274 -9.36 -12.05 -3.19
CA ARG A 274 -10.33 -12.28 -2.09
C ARG A 274 -9.76 -12.04 -0.71
N GLU A 275 -8.44 -12.09 -0.54
CA GLU A 275 -7.80 -11.87 0.75
C GLU A 275 -7.56 -10.38 1.07
N LEU A 276 -7.57 -9.52 0.06
CA LEU A 276 -7.25 -8.10 0.22
C LEU A 276 -8.16 -7.37 1.21
N PRO A 277 -9.51 -7.55 1.17
CA PRO A 277 -10.41 -6.80 2.04
C PRO A 277 -10.16 -7.00 3.54
N LEU A 278 -9.78 -8.20 3.97
CA LEU A 278 -9.53 -8.49 5.40
C LEU A 278 -8.04 -8.56 5.77
N SER A 279 -7.14 -8.45 4.79
CA SER A 279 -5.70 -8.45 5.05
C SER A 279 -5.09 -7.06 4.98
N LEU A 280 -5.55 -6.24 4.03
CA LEU A 280 -5.01 -4.91 3.74
C LEU A 280 -6.09 -3.82 3.84
N PHE A 281 -7.35 -4.19 3.99
CA PHE A 281 -8.50 -3.28 4.03
C PHE A 281 -8.57 -2.36 2.81
N VAL A 282 -8.29 -2.91 1.64
CA VAL A 282 -8.41 -2.27 0.32
C VAL A 282 -9.38 -3.03 -0.58
N ASN A 283 -9.83 -2.40 -1.66
CA ASN A 283 -10.76 -3.01 -2.60
C ASN A 283 -10.01 -3.81 -3.67
N PRO A 284 -10.50 -5.00 -4.03
CA PRO A 284 -9.99 -5.76 -5.16
C PRO A 284 -10.15 -4.98 -6.48
N VAL A 285 -9.26 -5.23 -7.45
CA VAL A 285 -9.37 -4.61 -8.78
C VAL A 285 -10.54 -5.14 -9.61
N ASP A 286 -10.98 -6.38 -9.40
CA ASP A 286 -12.19 -6.89 -10.03
C ASP A 286 -13.41 -6.58 -9.15
N PRO A 287 -14.34 -5.71 -9.60
CA PRO A 287 -15.53 -5.34 -8.83
C PRO A 287 -16.49 -6.52 -8.59
N LYS A 288 -16.27 -7.66 -9.24
CA LYS A 288 -17.06 -8.90 -9.03
C LYS A 288 -16.52 -9.73 -7.87
N THR A 289 -15.34 -9.43 -7.35
CA THR A 289 -14.81 -10.12 -6.17
C THR A 289 -15.74 -9.88 -4.98
N SER A 290 -16.21 -10.97 -4.36
CA SER A 290 -17.11 -10.89 -3.21
C SER A 290 -16.41 -10.24 -2.02
N LEU A 291 -17.02 -9.22 -1.45
CA LEU A 291 -16.52 -8.53 -0.26
C LEU A 291 -17.14 -9.14 1.01
N PRO A 292 -16.39 -9.25 2.11
CA PRO A 292 -16.94 -9.68 3.40
C PRO A 292 -17.99 -8.72 3.94
N ASP A 293 -19.01 -9.23 4.67
CA ASP A 293 -20.12 -8.43 5.21
C ASP A 293 -19.63 -7.26 6.09
N VAL A 294 -18.60 -7.48 6.93
CA VAL A 294 -18.02 -6.43 7.77
C VAL A 294 -17.41 -5.30 6.94
N PHE A 295 -16.81 -5.65 5.80
CA PHE A 295 -16.21 -4.69 4.89
C PHE A 295 -17.28 -3.85 4.18
N THR A 296 -18.34 -4.48 3.69
CA THR A 296 -19.48 -3.78 3.04
C THR A 296 -20.33 -2.98 4.02
N LYS A 297 -20.42 -3.43 5.29
CA LYS A 297 -21.21 -2.74 6.32
C LYS A 297 -20.56 -1.46 6.82
N PHE A 298 -19.25 -1.44 6.99
CA PHE A 298 -18.53 -0.37 7.67
C PHE A 298 -17.53 0.38 6.79
N GLY A 299 -17.11 -0.20 5.66
CA GLY A 299 -16.25 0.47 4.70
C GLY A 299 -17.01 1.55 3.93
N VAL A 300 -16.34 2.67 3.69
CA VAL A 300 -16.85 3.79 2.90
C VAL A 300 -16.05 3.88 1.61
N VAL A 301 -16.72 3.70 0.47
CA VAL A 301 -16.15 3.79 -0.88
C VAL A 301 -17.02 4.76 -1.68
N PRO A 302 -16.72 6.07 -1.65
CA PRO A 302 -17.52 7.05 -2.39
C PRO A 302 -17.42 6.86 -3.90
N ALA A 303 -18.53 7.05 -4.59
CA ALA A 303 -18.56 6.96 -6.06
C ALA A 303 -17.83 8.13 -6.73
N ASP A 304 -17.74 9.25 -6.03
CA ASP A 304 -17.24 10.55 -6.47
C ASP A 304 -15.99 11.04 -5.71
N SER A 305 -15.15 10.08 -5.28
CA SER A 305 -13.85 10.41 -4.66
C SER A 305 -13.03 11.34 -5.55
N LEU A 306 -12.37 12.32 -4.94
CA LEU A 306 -11.52 13.25 -5.65
C LEU A 306 -10.39 12.54 -6.36
N THR A 307 -10.02 13.06 -7.53
CA THR A 307 -8.90 12.58 -8.33
C THR A 307 -8.16 13.78 -8.95
N ILE A 308 -6.91 13.58 -9.31
CA ILE A 308 -6.16 14.49 -10.18
C ILE A 308 -5.62 13.67 -11.34
N ASP A 309 -5.66 14.25 -12.52
CA ASP A 309 -5.10 13.62 -13.73
C ASP A 309 -3.64 13.18 -13.52
N PRO A 310 -3.26 11.93 -13.83
CA PRO A 310 -1.92 11.41 -13.60
C PRO A 310 -0.79 12.22 -14.23
N ALA A 311 -1.00 12.81 -15.42
CA ALA A 311 0.00 13.66 -16.05
C ALA A 311 0.19 14.98 -15.28
N THR A 312 -0.88 15.50 -14.69
CA THR A 312 -0.82 16.66 -13.79
C THR A 312 -0.06 16.34 -12.51
N ILE A 313 -0.31 15.18 -11.89
CA ILE A 313 0.46 14.72 -10.73
C ILE A 313 1.94 14.60 -11.11
N ALA A 314 2.26 13.93 -12.21
CA ALA A 314 3.62 13.77 -12.69
C ALA A 314 4.35 15.11 -12.84
N ALA A 315 3.70 16.11 -13.44
CA ALA A 315 4.30 17.43 -13.70
C ALA A 315 4.46 18.29 -12.45
N LYS A 316 3.59 18.14 -11.43
CA LYS A 316 3.48 19.14 -10.34
C LYS A 316 3.76 18.58 -8.95
N ARG A 317 3.76 17.28 -8.77
CA ARG A 317 3.86 16.61 -7.44
C ARG A 317 5.04 17.15 -6.61
N GLN A 318 6.24 17.17 -7.18
CA GLN A 318 7.43 17.61 -6.44
C GLN A 318 7.28 19.07 -5.97
N GLY A 319 6.82 19.97 -6.87
CA GLY A 319 6.61 21.37 -6.51
C GLY A 319 5.52 21.56 -5.44
N TRP A 320 4.47 20.73 -5.44
CA TRP A 320 3.45 20.74 -4.40
C TRP A 320 3.99 20.25 -3.05
N GLN A 321 4.78 19.16 -3.05
CA GLN A 321 5.43 18.65 -1.82
C GLN A 321 6.42 19.68 -1.25
N ASP A 322 7.24 20.33 -2.08
CA ASP A 322 8.19 21.36 -1.65
C ASP A 322 7.47 22.56 -0.98
N GLN A 323 6.40 23.06 -1.61
CA GLN A 323 5.59 24.15 -1.06
C GLN A 323 4.86 23.72 0.25
N TRP A 324 4.31 22.50 0.28
CA TRP A 324 3.68 21.95 1.46
C TRP A 324 4.68 21.87 2.62
N HIS A 325 5.88 21.35 2.36
CA HIS A 325 6.95 21.25 3.36
C HIS A 325 7.32 22.63 3.93
N GLN A 326 7.47 23.64 3.05
CA GLN A 326 7.72 25.02 3.51
C GLN A 326 6.60 25.56 4.41
N ILE A 327 5.34 25.19 4.16
CA ILE A 327 4.20 25.63 4.96
C ILE A 327 4.16 24.89 6.29
N MET A 328 4.27 23.59 6.30
CA MET A 328 3.99 22.74 7.47
C MET A 328 5.19 22.55 8.37
N VAL A 329 6.40 22.41 7.81
CA VAL A 329 7.63 22.02 8.51
C VAL A 329 8.61 23.19 8.63
N GLY A 330 8.68 24.07 7.60
CA GLY A 330 9.58 25.24 7.49
C GLY A 330 9.12 26.45 8.26
#